data_c1f3867e1301da8409322484da4b094f
#
_entry.id   c1f3867e1301da8409322484da4b094f
#
_cell.length_a   1.000
_cell.length_b   1.000
_cell.length_c   1.000
_cell.angle_alpha   90.00
_cell.angle_beta   90.00
_cell.angle_gamma   90.00
#
_symmetry.space_group_name_H-M   'P 1'
#
loop_
_entity.id
_entity.type
_entity.pdbx_description
1 polymer ?
#
loop_
_entity_poly.entity_id
_entity_poly.type
_entity_poly.pdbx_seq_one_letter_code
_entity_poly.pdbx_strand_id
1 'polypeptide(L)'
;MKTRQELTEVLDFIAEYATYLLGSGVHTSRVIRNSQRIGASQGVDLQLSSFQKSTIITAHDEESGEAITRVVKIPALPVSFERNSDLSAQSWDALDEGLPLSEIRKRYDELTAKPRIDPIFVLLTVGLANASFCRLFGGDWIAMGIVFTSTLVGFAAKQRMQAHGVNHFLIFIISAFMASLCASAALRFDCSAETALATSVLFLVPGVPLINGVIDIVEGHILIGCSRLINALLLIICIAIGLSATLLMVKDGLL
;
A
#
# COMPACT_ATOMS: atom_id res chain seq x y z
N MET A 1 -38.60 1.91 -3.45
CA MET A 1 -38.48 0.57 -2.83
C MET A 1 -37.71 -0.34 -3.78
N LYS A 2 -36.49 -0.72 -3.41
CA LYS A 2 -35.64 -1.58 -4.23
C LYS A 2 -36.06 -3.04 -4.11
N THR A 3 -35.98 -3.77 -5.20
CA THR A 3 -36.06 -5.22 -5.14
C THR A 3 -34.81 -5.78 -4.45
N ARG A 4 -34.93 -6.97 -3.84
CA ARG A 4 -33.79 -7.67 -3.23
C ARG A 4 -32.65 -7.87 -4.23
N GLN A 5 -32.96 -8.05 -5.51
CA GLN A 5 -31.97 -8.21 -6.56
C GLN A 5 -31.20 -6.90 -6.79
N GLU A 6 -31.90 -5.76 -6.91
CA GLU A 6 -31.26 -4.44 -7.05
C GLU A 6 -30.39 -4.08 -5.83
N LEU A 7 -30.88 -4.35 -4.61
CA LEU A 7 -30.10 -4.16 -3.39
C LEU A 7 -28.82 -5.04 -3.39
N THR A 8 -28.93 -6.27 -3.89
CA THR A 8 -27.78 -7.17 -4.01
C THR A 8 -26.77 -6.65 -5.03
N GLU A 9 -27.20 -6.14 -6.18
CA GLU A 9 -26.32 -5.57 -7.22
C GLU A 9 -25.57 -4.34 -6.71
N VAL A 10 -26.23 -3.47 -5.97
CA VAL A 10 -25.61 -2.30 -5.33
C VAL A 10 -24.57 -2.75 -4.30
N LEU A 11 -24.91 -3.69 -3.42
CA LEU A 11 -24.01 -4.20 -2.39
C LEU A 11 -22.79 -4.90 -2.99
N ASP A 12 -22.96 -5.70 -4.02
CA ASP A 12 -21.88 -6.43 -4.68
C ASP A 12 -20.89 -5.45 -5.35
N PHE A 13 -21.38 -4.37 -5.97
CA PHE A 13 -20.51 -3.31 -6.50
C PHE A 13 -19.75 -2.58 -5.39
N ILE A 14 -20.45 -2.18 -4.32
CA ILE A 14 -19.82 -1.46 -3.20
C ILE A 14 -18.80 -2.35 -2.50
N ALA A 15 -19.06 -3.65 -2.39
CA ALA A 15 -18.11 -4.60 -1.83
C ALA A 15 -16.82 -4.69 -2.66
N GLU A 16 -16.94 -4.71 -3.98
CA GLU A 16 -15.80 -4.67 -4.91
C GLU A 16 -15.02 -3.36 -4.77
N TYR A 17 -15.70 -2.22 -4.81
CA TYR A 17 -15.12 -0.89 -4.67
C TYR A 17 -14.39 -0.72 -3.33
N ALA A 18 -15.03 -1.06 -2.22
CA ALA A 18 -14.46 -0.93 -0.88
C ALA A 18 -13.25 -1.84 -0.68
N THR A 19 -13.32 -3.10 -1.14
CA THR A 19 -12.20 -4.04 -1.02
C THR A 19 -11.03 -3.65 -1.91
N TYR A 20 -11.28 -3.07 -3.09
CA TYR A 20 -10.22 -2.52 -3.95
C TYR A 20 -9.47 -1.39 -3.23
N LEU A 21 -10.18 -0.41 -2.66
CA LEU A 21 -9.55 0.70 -1.93
C LEU A 21 -8.79 0.22 -0.69
N LEU A 22 -9.35 -0.68 0.11
CA LEU A 22 -8.67 -1.27 1.27
C LEU A 22 -7.40 -2.01 0.83
N GLY A 23 -7.50 -2.80 -0.24
CA GLY A 23 -6.40 -3.58 -0.80
C GLY A 23 -5.29 -2.71 -1.38
N SER A 24 -5.63 -1.57 -1.97
CA SER A 24 -4.68 -0.58 -2.52
C SER A 24 -4.13 0.41 -1.48
N GLY A 25 -4.36 0.16 -0.20
CA GLY A 25 -3.73 0.90 0.90
C GLY A 25 -4.40 2.21 1.28
N VAL A 26 -5.70 2.34 1.10
CA VAL A 26 -6.48 3.47 1.64
C VAL A 26 -6.83 3.22 3.11
N HIS A 27 -6.83 4.27 3.95
CA HIS A 27 -7.24 4.16 5.35
C HIS A 27 -8.76 3.96 5.47
N THR A 28 -9.17 3.29 6.54
CA THR A 28 -10.52 2.73 6.70
C THR A 28 -11.64 3.77 6.62
N SER A 29 -11.50 4.88 7.32
CA SER A 29 -12.55 5.91 7.32
C SER A 29 -12.80 6.53 5.93
N ARG A 30 -11.74 6.68 5.11
CA ARG A 30 -11.91 7.18 3.74
C ARG A 30 -12.69 6.18 2.89
N VAL A 31 -12.41 4.89 3.05
CA VAL A 31 -13.16 3.82 2.36
C VAL A 31 -14.62 3.83 2.77
N ILE A 32 -14.90 3.93 4.09
CA ILE A 32 -16.26 4.01 4.61
C ILE A 32 -17.00 5.21 4.01
N ARG A 33 -16.42 6.42 4.10
CA ARG A 33 -17.04 7.64 3.55
C ARG A 33 -17.32 7.56 2.05
N ASN A 34 -16.37 7.04 1.28
CA ASN A 34 -16.54 6.90 -0.16
C ASN A 34 -17.64 5.88 -0.49
N SER A 35 -17.66 4.73 0.19
CA SER A 35 -18.69 3.71 -0.01
C SER A 35 -20.07 4.23 0.39
N GLN A 36 -20.18 4.96 1.50
CA GLN A 36 -21.43 5.57 1.96
C GLN A 36 -21.97 6.60 0.96
N ARG A 37 -21.12 7.41 0.30
CA ARG A 37 -21.55 8.34 -0.75
C ARG A 37 -22.17 7.60 -1.93
N ILE A 38 -21.53 6.52 -2.37
CA ILE A 38 -22.07 5.68 -3.46
C ILE A 38 -23.37 5.02 -2.99
N GLY A 39 -23.45 4.52 -1.75
CA GLY A 39 -24.69 3.98 -1.20
C GLY A 39 -25.81 5.00 -1.17
N ALA A 40 -25.53 6.20 -0.66
CA ALA A 40 -26.50 7.30 -0.59
C ALA A 40 -27.01 7.72 -1.97
N SER A 41 -26.14 7.79 -2.99
CA SER A 41 -26.57 8.07 -4.38
C SER A 41 -27.52 7.01 -4.94
N GLN A 42 -27.48 5.80 -4.37
CA GLN A 42 -28.37 4.69 -4.72
C GLN A 42 -29.52 4.51 -3.71
N GLY A 43 -29.72 5.42 -2.72
CA GLY A 43 -30.76 5.30 -1.68
C GLY A 43 -30.56 4.10 -0.77
N VAL A 44 -29.32 3.78 -0.41
CA VAL A 44 -28.95 2.64 0.46
C VAL A 44 -28.05 3.14 1.57
N ASP A 45 -28.42 2.86 2.82
CA ASP A 45 -27.54 3.07 3.97
C ASP A 45 -26.55 1.92 4.11
N LEU A 46 -25.29 2.25 4.43
CA LEU A 46 -24.19 1.31 4.47
C LEU A 46 -23.46 1.30 5.81
N GLN A 47 -23.27 0.13 6.34
CA GLN A 47 -22.41 -0.13 7.49
C GLN A 47 -21.24 -1.03 7.08
N LEU A 48 -20.02 -0.57 7.33
CA LEU A 48 -18.79 -1.31 7.03
C LEU A 48 -17.99 -1.55 8.30
N SER A 49 -17.59 -2.81 8.49
CA SER A 49 -16.64 -3.21 9.53
C SER A 49 -15.47 -3.94 8.89
N SER A 50 -14.28 -3.31 8.93
CA SER A 50 -13.10 -3.81 8.23
C SER A 50 -12.10 -4.47 9.18
N PHE A 51 -11.54 -5.59 8.73
CA PHE A 51 -10.44 -6.34 9.34
C PHE A 51 -9.25 -6.37 8.38
N GLN A 52 -8.13 -6.93 8.80
CA GLN A 52 -6.93 -6.92 7.97
C GLN A 52 -7.07 -7.65 6.61
N LYS A 53 -7.85 -8.74 6.56
CA LYS A 53 -7.99 -9.59 5.36
C LYS A 53 -9.40 -9.68 4.82
N SER A 54 -10.38 -9.13 5.50
CA SER A 54 -11.79 -9.19 5.13
C SER A 54 -12.54 -7.95 5.61
N THR A 55 -13.65 -7.65 4.97
CA THR A 55 -14.60 -6.64 5.41
C THR A 55 -16.00 -7.22 5.43
N ILE A 56 -16.79 -6.77 6.38
CA ILE A 56 -18.22 -7.04 6.48
C ILE A 56 -18.93 -5.76 6.05
N ILE A 57 -19.83 -5.89 5.08
CA ILE A 57 -20.61 -4.77 4.56
C ILE A 57 -22.07 -5.13 4.64
N THR A 58 -22.86 -4.28 5.28
CA THR A 58 -24.31 -4.41 5.36
C THR A 58 -24.93 -3.23 4.63
N ALA A 59 -25.84 -3.52 3.70
CA ALA A 59 -26.64 -2.55 3.00
C ALA A 59 -28.09 -2.61 3.51
N HIS A 60 -28.63 -1.46 3.89
CA HIS A 60 -30.01 -1.28 4.28
C HIS A 60 -30.73 -0.43 3.23
N ASP A 61 -31.85 -0.95 2.71
CA ASP A 61 -32.74 -0.15 1.89
C ASP A 61 -33.65 0.69 2.82
N GLU A 62 -33.55 2.00 2.74
CA GLU A 62 -34.27 2.92 3.62
C GLU A 62 -35.78 2.85 3.45
N GLU A 63 -36.29 2.46 2.27
CA GLU A 63 -37.70 2.40 1.97
C GLU A 63 -38.35 1.06 2.40
N SER A 64 -37.69 -0.06 2.12
CA SER A 64 -38.23 -1.38 2.44
C SER A 64 -37.85 -1.88 3.82
N GLY A 65 -36.79 -1.34 4.44
CA GLY A 65 -36.17 -1.83 5.67
C GLY A 65 -35.45 -3.17 5.48
N GLU A 66 -35.29 -3.65 4.26
CA GLU A 66 -34.54 -4.88 3.98
C GLU A 66 -33.05 -4.65 4.16
N ALA A 67 -32.36 -5.64 4.75
CA ALA A 67 -30.92 -5.58 4.96
C ALA A 67 -30.26 -6.82 4.37
N ILE A 68 -29.13 -6.60 3.68
CA ILE A 68 -28.28 -7.67 3.15
C ILE A 68 -26.86 -7.47 3.62
N THR A 69 -26.21 -8.54 4.06
CA THR A 69 -24.82 -8.50 4.53
C THR A 69 -23.93 -9.37 3.65
N ARG A 70 -22.73 -8.86 3.32
CA ARG A 70 -21.66 -9.58 2.65
C ARG A 70 -20.39 -9.59 3.48
N VAL A 71 -19.70 -10.73 3.49
CA VAL A 71 -18.33 -10.86 3.98
C VAL A 71 -17.42 -11.07 2.79
N VAL A 72 -16.50 -10.14 2.57
CA VAL A 72 -15.66 -10.12 1.37
C VAL A 72 -14.19 -10.07 1.76
N LYS A 73 -13.36 -10.84 1.03
CA LYS A 73 -11.90 -10.85 1.23
C LYS A 73 -11.28 -9.61 0.60
N ILE A 74 -10.35 -8.98 1.31
CA ILE A 74 -9.56 -7.86 0.80
C ILE A 74 -8.39 -8.40 -0.01
N PRO A 75 -8.28 -8.07 -1.32
CA PRO A 75 -7.16 -8.48 -2.15
C PRO A 75 -5.89 -7.71 -1.75
N ALA A 76 -4.72 -8.31 -1.93
CA ALA A 76 -3.45 -7.61 -1.81
C ALA A 76 -3.12 -6.91 -3.14
N LEU A 77 -3.29 -5.60 -3.19
CA LEU A 77 -3.05 -4.78 -4.37
C LEU A 77 -1.84 -3.85 -4.14
N PRO A 78 -1.12 -3.47 -5.20
CA PRO A 78 -0.11 -2.43 -5.09
C PRO A 78 -0.77 -1.07 -4.80
N VAL A 79 -0.13 -0.27 -3.96
CA VAL A 79 -0.59 1.09 -3.67
C VAL A 79 -0.53 1.95 -4.94
N SER A 80 -1.60 2.68 -5.22
CA SER A 80 -1.68 3.66 -6.30
C SER A 80 -2.44 4.89 -5.83
N PHE A 81 -1.71 5.95 -5.50
CA PHE A 81 -2.33 7.18 -5.00
C PHE A 81 -3.22 7.85 -6.05
N GLU A 82 -2.84 7.79 -7.33
CA GLU A 82 -3.63 8.33 -8.45
C GLU A 82 -5.00 7.64 -8.51
N ARG A 83 -5.03 6.32 -8.63
CA ARG A 83 -6.29 5.57 -8.66
C ARG A 83 -7.14 5.76 -7.42
N ASN A 84 -6.49 5.78 -6.25
CA ASN A 84 -7.19 6.02 -4.98
C ASN A 84 -7.81 7.43 -4.94
N SER A 85 -7.18 8.43 -5.57
CA SER A 85 -7.71 9.77 -5.73
C SER A 85 -8.87 9.82 -6.71
N ASP A 86 -8.70 9.20 -7.89
CA ASP A 86 -9.73 9.14 -8.94
C ASP A 86 -10.99 8.42 -8.44
N LEU A 87 -10.84 7.27 -7.76
CA LEU A 87 -11.96 6.55 -7.16
C LEU A 87 -12.64 7.36 -6.05
N SER A 88 -11.87 8.14 -5.29
CA SER A 88 -12.45 9.03 -4.29
C SER A 88 -13.26 10.17 -4.95
N ALA A 89 -12.77 10.76 -6.05
CA ALA A 89 -13.50 11.75 -6.83
C ALA A 89 -14.79 11.14 -7.41
N GLN A 90 -14.70 9.94 -7.98
CA GLN A 90 -15.89 9.21 -8.48
C GLN A 90 -16.99 9.05 -7.42
N SER A 91 -16.63 8.86 -6.13
CA SER A 91 -17.64 8.76 -5.08
C SER A 91 -18.40 10.07 -4.84
N TRP A 92 -17.77 11.21 -5.11
CA TRP A 92 -18.41 12.52 -5.08
C TRP A 92 -19.29 12.74 -6.31
N ASP A 93 -18.77 12.44 -7.51
CA ASP A 93 -19.54 12.53 -8.74
C ASP A 93 -20.82 11.67 -8.65
N ALA A 94 -20.71 10.46 -8.09
CA ALA A 94 -21.86 9.59 -7.89
C ALA A 94 -22.95 10.22 -7.02
N LEU A 95 -22.55 10.92 -5.93
CA LEU A 95 -23.50 11.58 -5.03
C LEU A 95 -24.04 12.89 -5.62
N ASP A 96 -23.16 13.75 -6.14
CA ASP A 96 -23.50 15.10 -6.56
C ASP A 96 -24.32 15.11 -7.88
N GLU A 97 -24.00 14.18 -8.79
CA GLU A 97 -24.68 14.05 -10.10
C GLU A 97 -25.84 13.03 -10.07
N GLY A 98 -25.99 12.25 -9.00
CA GLY A 98 -27.03 11.22 -8.89
C GLY A 98 -26.88 10.12 -9.95
N LEU A 99 -25.64 9.68 -10.20
CA LEU A 99 -25.33 8.74 -11.27
C LEU A 99 -25.99 7.36 -11.05
N PRO A 100 -26.51 6.72 -12.12
CA PRO A 100 -27.00 5.36 -12.04
C PRO A 100 -25.86 4.38 -11.80
N LEU A 101 -26.14 3.24 -11.13
CA LEU A 101 -25.13 2.23 -10.77
C LEU A 101 -24.34 1.75 -11.99
N SER A 102 -24.97 1.61 -13.15
CA SER A 102 -24.34 1.19 -14.41
C SER A 102 -23.23 2.15 -14.87
N GLU A 103 -23.44 3.45 -14.73
CA GLU A 103 -22.45 4.47 -15.09
C GLU A 103 -21.31 4.51 -14.06
N ILE A 104 -21.63 4.38 -12.76
CA ILE A 104 -20.62 4.31 -11.70
C ILE A 104 -19.72 3.09 -11.93
N ARG A 105 -20.29 1.91 -12.23
CA ARG A 105 -19.54 0.68 -12.53
C ARG A 105 -18.64 0.86 -13.76
N LYS A 106 -19.15 1.43 -14.83
CA LYS A 106 -18.37 1.69 -16.04
C LYS A 106 -17.16 2.57 -15.76
N ARG A 107 -17.34 3.69 -15.06
CA ARG A 107 -16.22 4.56 -14.65
C ARG A 107 -15.23 3.86 -13.73
N TYR A 108 -15.70 3.03 -12.79
CA TYR A 108 -14.86 2.21 -11.94
C TYR A 108 -13.99 1.23 -12.75
N ASP A 109 -14.58 0.54 -13.72
CA ASP A 109 -13.87 -0.41 -14.58
C ASP A 109 -12.80 0.31 -15.42
N GLU A 110 -13.10 1.48 -15.98
CA GLU A 110 -12.15 2.32 -16.72
C GLU A 110 -10.97 2.77 -15.83
N LEU A 111 -11.24 3.23 -14.59
CA LEU A 111 -10.21 3.67 -13.65
C LEU A 111 -9.30 2.53 -13.18
N THR A 112 -9.89 1.37 -12.91
CA THR A 112 -9.13 0.19 -12.43
C THR A 112 -8.37 -0.52 -13.54
N ALA A 113 -8.82 -0.43 -14.80
CA ALA A 113 -8.17 -0.98 -15.97
C ALA A 113 -6.95 -0.18 -16.46
N LYS A 114 -6.76 1.08 -16.00
CA LYS A 114 -5.60 1.89 -16.40
C LYS A 114 -4.29 1.11 -16.27
N PRO A 115 -3.36 1.21 -17.23
CA PRO A 115 -2.09 0.50 -17.16
C PRO A 115 -1.28 0.93 -15.94
N ARG A 116 -0.47 0.03 -15.41
CA ARG A 116 0.47 0.35 -14.33
C ARG A 116 1.66 1.11 -14.89
N ILE A 117 2.29 1.93 -14.06
CA ILE A 117 3.55 2.60 -14.37
C ILE A 117 4.62 1.53 -14.71
N ASP A 118 5.43 1.82 -15.71
CA ASP A 118 6.51 0.92 -16.15
C ASP A 118 7.44 0.57 -14.96
N PRO A 119 7.71 -0.73 -14.72
CA PRO A 119 8.55 -1.17 -13.61
C PRO A 119 9.98 -0.61 -13.65
N ILE A 120 10.52 -0.34 -14.83
CA ILE A 120 11.87 0.24 -14.98
C ILE A 120 11.85 1.70 -14.57
N PHE A 121 10.82 2.44 -14.99
CA PHE A 121 10.65 3.83 -14.55
C PHE A 121 10.50 3.93 -13.03
N VAL A 122 9.71 3.05 -12.41
CA VAL A 122 9.58 2.96 -10.95
C VAL A 122 10.92 2.63 -10.29
N LEU A 123 11.69 1.67 -10.85
CA LEU A 123 13.00 1.30 -10.34
C LEU A 123 13.96 2.50 -10.29
N LEU A 124 14.04 3.26 -11.39
CA LEU A 124 14.93 4.42 -11.47
C LEU A 124 14.50 5.56 -10.52
N THR A 125 13.21 5.85 -10.47
CA THR A 125 12.68 6.90 -9.59
C THR A 125 12.85 6.56 -8.11
N VAL A 126 12.66 5.30 -7.71
CA VAL A 126 12.94 4.84 -6.34
C VAL A 126 14.42 4.95 -6.01
N GLY A 127 15.31 4.59 -6.94
CA GLY A 127 16.75 4.77 -6.78
C GLY A 127 17.14 6.24 -6.56
N LEU A 128 16.61 7.15 -7.39
CA LEU A 128 16.84 8.59 -7.26
C LEU A 128 16.29 9.14 -5.96
N ALA A 129 15.08 8.75 -5.57
CA ALA A 129 14.48 9.18 -4.31
C ALA A 129 15.33 8.73 -3.12
N ASN A 130 15.79 7.48 -3.11
CA ASN A 130 16.59 6.96 -2.01
C ASN A 130 17.98 7.61 -1.92
N ALA A 131 18.63 7.89 -3.06
CA ALA A 131 19.86 8.66 -3.13
C ALA A 131 19.67 10.10 -2.59
N SER A 132 18.52 10.73 -2.89
CA SER A 132 18.15 12.03 -2.35
C SER A 132 17.97 12.00 -0.83
N PHE A 133 17.38 10.93 -0.28
CA PHE A 133 17.33 10.71 1.17
C PHE A 133 18.73 10.57 1.77
N CYS A 134 19.66 9.87 1.11
CA CYS A 134 21.04 9.79 1.57
C CYS A 134 21.64 11.20 1.72
N ARG A 135 21.43 12.08 0.74
CA ARG A 135 21.87 13.48 0.82
C ARG A 135 21.22 14.24 1.97
N LEU A 136 19.92 14.06 2.16
CA LEU A 136 19.16 14.70 3.23
C LEU A 136 19.70 14.33 4.62
N PHE A 137 20.19 13.09 4.78
CA PHE A 137 20.81 12.59 6.01
C PHE A 137 22.33 12.89 6.10
N GLY A 138 22.84 13.78 5.26
CA GLY A 138 24.23 14.24 5.33
C GLY A 138 25.23 13.39 4.53
N GLY A 139 24.77 12.48 3.68
CA GLY A 139 25.64 11.71 2.80
C GLY A 139 26.30 12.59 1.75
N ASP A 140 27.55 12.29 1.39
CA ASP A 140 28.29 12.94 0.30
C ASP A 140 27.87 12.39 -1.08
N TRP A 141 28.44 12.95 -2.15
CA TRP A 141 28.10 12.57 -3.54
C TRP A 141 28.47 11.14 -3.88
N ILE A 142 29.54 10.61 -3.28
CA ILE A 142 29.98 9.21 -3.48
C ILE A 142 28.98 8.29 -2.81
N ALA A 143 28.62 8.55 -1.56
CA ALA A 143 27.60 7.82 -0.83
C ALA A 143 26.25 7.80 -1.57
N MET A 144 25.83 8.94 -2.13
CA MET A 144 24.61 9.02 -2.97
C MET A 144 24.66 8.07 -4.17
N GLY A 145 25.78 8.03 -4.90
CA GLY A 145 25.97 7.12 -6.03
C GLY A 145 25.90 5.66 -5.63
N ILE A 146 26.50 5.32 -4.49
CA ILE A 146 26.47 3.96 -3.92
C ILE A 146 25.06 3.61 -3.49
N VAL A 147 24.35 4.50 -2.80
CA VAL A 147 22.94 4.27 -2.37
C VAL A 147 22.03 4.13 -3.58
N PHE A 148 22.21 4.92 -4.64
CA PHE A 148 21.47 4.78 -5.88
C PHE A 148 21.62 3.36 -6.46
N THR A 149 22.86 2.91 -6.69
CA THR A 149 23.13 1.60 -7.26
C THR A 149 22.67 0.45 -6.37
N SER A 150 22.91 0.54 -5.06
CA SER A 150 22.44 -0.46 -4.10
C SER A 150 20.92 -0.58 -4.05
N THR A 151 20.22 0.55 -4.15
CA THR A 151 18.75 0.59 -4.23
C THR A 151 18.26 -0.08 -5.51
N LEU A 152 18.89 0.17 -6.66
CA LEU A 152 18.52 -0.50 -7.91
C LEU A 152 18.62 -2.02 -7.77
N VAL A 153 19.70 -2.53 -7.18
CA VAL A 153 19.90 -3.97 -6.97
C VAL A 153 18.83 -4.53 -6.02
N GLY A 154 18.66 -3.93 -4.84
CA GLY A 154 17.70 -4.39 -3.85
C GLY A 154 16.25 -4.30 -4.33
N PHE A 155 15.88 -3.22 -5.02
CA PHE A 155 14.52 -3.04 -5.53
C PHE A 155 14.22 -3.94 -6.74
N ALA A 156 15.18 -4.15 -7.65
CA ALA A 156 15.03 -5.11 -8.74
C ALA A 156 14.84 -6.54 -8.21
N ALA A 157 15.60 -6.93 -7.18
CA ALA A 157 15.41 -8.21 -6.50
C ALA A 157 14.01 -8.33 -5.89
N LYS A 158 13.53 -7.27 -5.21
CA LYS A 158 12.16 -7.18 -4.68
C LYS A 158 11.11 -7.39 -5.78
N GLN A 159 11.21 -6.64 -6.88
CA GLN A 159 10.25 -6.75 -8.00
C GLN A 159 10.22 -8.16 -8.59
N ARG A 160 11.39 -8.79 -8.80
CA ARG A 160 11.47 -10.16 -9.32
C ARG A 160 10.86 -11.17 -8.36
N MET A 161 11.21 -11.11 -7.08
CA MET A 161 10.66 -12.03 -6.08
C MET A 161 9.14 -11.86 -5.92
N GLN A 162 8.62 -10.63 -5.98
CA GLN A 162 7.18 -10.37 -5.99
C GLN A 162 6.48 -10.99 -7.19
N ALA A 163 7.08 -10.90 -8.38
CA ALA A 163 6.53 -11.50 -9.60
C ALA A 163 6.47 -13.05 -9.52
N HIS A 164 7.38 -13.68 -8.76
CA HIS A 164 7.40 -15.13 -8.54
C HIS A 164 6.57 -15.58 -7.32
N GLY A 165 5.84 -14.68 -6.68
CA GLY A 165 4.98 -15.02 -5.54
C GLY A 165 5.71 -15.46 -4.27
N VAL A 166 6.96 -15.05 -4.10
CA VAL A 166 7.76 -15.35 -2.89
C VAL A 166 7.08 -14.73 -1.65
N ASN A 167 7.25 -15.36 -0.49
CA ASN A 167 6.71 -14.86 0.77
C ASN A 167 7.14 -13.42 1.04
N HIS A 168 6.17 -12.58 1.40
CA HIS A 168 6.36 -11.13 1.55
C HIS A 168 7.47 -10.77 2.55
N PHE A 169 7.58 -11.46 3.69
CA PHE A 169 8.60 -11.20 4.69
C PHE A 169 10.00 -11.59 4.20
N LEU A 170 10.13 -12.72 3.49
CA LEU A 170 11.40 -13.14 2.88
C LEU A 170 11.88 -12.13 1.84
N ILE A 171 10.97 -11.56 1.05
CA ILE A 171 11.31 -10.50 0.08
C ILE A 171 11.99 -9.33 0.79
N PHE A 172 11.48 -8.89 1.94
CA PHE A 172 12.05 -7.77 2.69
C PHE A 172 13.43 -8.10 3.26
N ILE A 173 13.62 -9.29 3.84
CA ILE A 173 14.92 -9.76 4.37
C ILE A 173 15.96 -9.78 3.24
N ILE A 174 15.66 -10.46 2.14
CA ILE A 174 16.61 -10.64 1.03
C ILE A 174 16.90 -9.30 0.34
N SER A 175 15.88 -8.47 0.10
CA SER A 175 16.08 -7.16 -0.53
C SER A 175 16.90 -6.22 0.34
N ALA A 176 16.69 -6.21 1.66
CA ALA A 176 17.48 -5.43 2.60
C ALA A 176 18.92 -5.91 2.64
N PHE A 177 19.13 -7.23 2.70
CA PHE A 177 20.47 -7.84 2.65
C PHE A 177 21.20 -7.47 1.37
N MET A 178 20.59 -7.64 0.19
CA MET A 178 21.22 -7.33 -1.10
C MET A 178 21.56 -5.83 -1.23
N ALA A 179 20.64 -4.95 -0.82
CA ALA A 179 20.88 -3.52 -0.89
C ALA A 179 22.01 -3.11 0.05
N SER A 180 21.99 -3.54 1.32
CA SER A 180 23.02 -3.20 2.29
C SER A 180 24.38 -3.84 1.96
N LEU A 181 24.39 -5.04 1.38
CA LEU A 181 25.60 -5.70 0.90
C LEU A 181 26.27 -4.89 -0.23
N CYS A 182 25.49 -4.39 -1.20
CA CYS A 182 26.00 -3.50 -2.23
C CYS A 182 26.47 -2.16 -1.63
N ALA A 183 25.75 -1.63 -0.65
CA ALA A 183 26.11 -0.37 0.01
C ALA A 183 27.37 -0.49 0.88
N SER A 184 27.74 -1.69 1.34
CA SER A 184 28.98 -1.92 2.10
C SER A 184 30.25 -1.58 1.29
N ALA A 185 30.14 -1.51 -0.04
CA ALA A 185 31.23 -0.99 -0.89
C ALA A 185 31.66 0.44 -0.47
N ALA A 186 30.78 1.23 0.15
CA ALA A 186 31.12 2.54 0.69
C ALA A 186 32.28 2.53 1.69
N LEU A 187 32.47 1.42 2.42
CA LEU A 187 33.55 1.24 3.38
C LEU A 187 34.95 1.23 2.74
N ARG A 188 35.03 1.05 1.40
CA ARG A 188 36.29 1.05 0.64
C ARG A 188 36.63 2.42 0.05
N PHE A 189 35.73 3.38 0.19
CA PHE A 189 35.89 4.74 -0.31
C PHE A 189 35.95 5.73 0.85
N ASP A 190 36.63 6.84 0.63
CA ASP A 190 36.60 7.96 1.58
C ASP A 190 35.28 8.73 1.41
N CYS A 191 34.23 8.21 2.05
CA CYS A 191 32.88 8.73 1.93
C CYS A 191 32.08 8.47 3.22
N SER A 192 30.86 9.02 3.29
CA SER A 192 29.93 8.85 4.42
C SER A 192 29.33 7.43 4.46
N ALA A 193 30.17 6.41 4.71
CA ALA A 193 29.81 4.99 4.61
C ALA A 193 28.67 4.59 5.57
N GLU A 194 28.66 5.11 6.80
CA GLU A 194 27.58 4.84 7.77
C GLU A 194 26.23 5.34 7.26
N THR A 195 26.20 6.56 6.71
CA THR A 195 24.99 7.13 6.10
C THR A 195 24.55 6.31 4.89
N ALA A 196 25.49 5.88 4.03
CA ALA A 196 25.18 5.06 2.88
C ALA A 196 24.56 3.71 3.28
N LEU A 197 25.14 3.00 4.25
CA LEU A 197 24.61 1.75 4.77
C LEU A 197 23.21 1.92 5.38
N ALA A 198 23.04 2.90 6.27
CA ALA A 198 21.78 3.15 6.94
C ALA A 198 20.66 3.51 5.94
N THR A 199 20.97 4.33 4.94
CA THR A 199 19.98 4.79 3.94
C THR A 199 19.71 3.78 2.83
N SER A 200 20.62 2.83 2.60
CA SER A 200 20.48 1.83 1.54
C SER A 200 19.18 1.02 1.57
N VAL A 201 18.57 0.85 2.74
CA VAL A 201 17.36 0.05 2.97
C VAL A 201 16.07 0.89 3.13
N LEU A 202 16.15 2.23 3.07
CA LEU A 202 15.00 3.11 3.33
C LEU A 202 13.84 2.90 2.35
N PHE A 203 14.12 2.50 1.11
CA PHE A 203 13.07 2.20 0.12
C PHE A 203 12.16 1.03 0.52
N LEU A 204 12.53 0.25 1.53
CA LEU A 204 11.74 -0.85 2.06
C LEU A 204 10.82 -0.43 3.22
N VAL A 205 11.03 0.73 3.81
CA VAL A 205 10.24 1.17 4.98
C VAL A 205 8.75 1.19 4.63
N PRO A 206 7.91 0.49 5.41
CA PRO A 206 6.48 0.35 5.14
C PRO A 206 5.69 1.60 5.57
N GLY A 207 5.99 2.77 4.98
CA GLY A 207 5.43 4.07 5.37
C GLY A 207 3.91 4.14 5.27
N VAL A 208 3.33 3.62 4.20
CA VAL A 208 1.86 3.65 4.00
C VAL A 208 1.12 2.84 5.07
N PRO A 209 1.49 1.58 5.39
CA PRO A 209 0.89 0.85 6.50
C PRO A 209 1.07 1.54 7.86
N LEU A 210 2.22 2.19 8.11
CA LEU A 210 2.47 2.91 9.36
C LEU A 210 1.53 4.11 9.51
N ILE A 211 1.49 4.99 8.49
CA ILE A 211 0.63 6.18 8.51
C ILE A 211 -0.84 5.79 8.62
N ASN A 212 -1.30 4.86 7.79
CA ASN A 212 -2.69 4.42 7.80
C ASN A 212 -3.07 3.71 9.10
N GLY A 213 -2.13 2.97 9.70
CA GLY A 213 -2.36 2.34 11.01
C GLY A 213 -2.60 3.37 12.11
N VAL A 214 -1.81 4.46 12.13
CA VAL A 214 -2.01 5.56 13.08
C VAL A 214 -3.34 6.29 12.80
N ILE A 215 -3.63 6.63 11.54
CA ILE A 215 -4.89 7.30 11.15
C ILE A 215 -6.09 6.45 11.59
N ASP A 216 -6.08 5.15 11.29
CA ASP A 216 -7.18 4.25 11.67
C ASP A 216 -7.40 4.21 13.18
N ILE A 217 -6.34 4.20 14.00
CA ILE A 217 -6.46 4.23 15.47
C ILE A 217 -7.07 5.56 15.94
N VAL A 218 -6.57 6.69 15.43
CA VAL A 218 -7.06 8.03 15.81
C VAL A 218 -8.52 8.23 15.40
N GLU A 219 -8.93 7.66 14.27
CA GLU A 219 -10.32 7.72 13.78
C GLU A 219 -11.23 6.63 14.39
N GLY A 220 -10.74 5.87 15.40
CA GLY A 220 -11.52 4.90 16.16
C GLY A 220 -11.54 3.48 15.60
N HIS A 221 -10.88 3.21 14.49
CA HIS A 221 -10.76 1.88 13.88
C HIS A 221 -9.58 1.10 14.48
N ILE A 222 -9.55 0.95 15.82
CA ILE A 222 -8.40 0.46 16.59
C ILE A 222 -7.93 -0.91 16.11
N LEU A 223 -8.83 -1.87 15.88
CA LEU A 223 -8.45 -3.25 15.53
C LEU A 223 -7.69 -3.33 14.21
N ILE A 224 -8.18 -2.68 13.17
CA ILE A 224 -7.49 -2.68 11.87
C ILE A 224 -6.22 -1.83 11.93
N GLY A 225 -6.23 -0.70 12.64
CA GLY A 225 -5.06 0.15 12.84
C GLY A 225 -3.93 -0.60 13.55
N CYS A 226 -4.21 -1.27 14.67
CA CYS A 226 -3.25 -2.11 15.37
C CYS A 226 -2.72 -3.25 14.47
N SER A 227 -3.59 -3.92 13.73
CA SER A 227 -3.17 -4.97 12.80
C SER A 227 -2.21 -4.45 11.72
N ARG A 228 -2.45 -3.25 11.18
CA ARG A 228 -1.55 -2.59 10.20
C ARG A 228 -0.20 -2.25 10.83
N LEU A 229 -0.19 -1.70 12.05
CA LEU A 229 1.06 -1.36 12.76
C LEU A 229 1.87 -2.61 13.10
N ILE A 230 1.25 -3.67 13.58
CA ILE A 230 1.93 -4.94 13.86
C ILE A 230 2.55 -5.51 12.58
N ASN A 231 1.81 -5.51 11.47
CA ASN A 231 2.35 -5.98 10.19
C ASN A 231 3.52 -5.12 9.70
N ALA A 232 3.44 -3.79 9.84
CA ALA A 232 4.52 -2.88 9.52
C ALA A 232 5.75 -3.12 10.41
N LEU A 233 5.56 -3.36 11.71
CA LEU A 233 6.63 -3.68 12.65
C LEU A 233 7.35 -4.98 12.25
N LEU A 234 6.61 -6.02 11.87
CA LEU A 234 7.21 -7.27 11.37
C LEU A 234 8.06 -7.04 10.11
N LEU A 235 7.63 -6.16 9.19
CA LEU A 235 8.44 -5.80 8.01
C LEU A 235 9.71 -5.04 8.41
N ILE A 236 9.63 -4.15 9.39
CA ILE A 236 10.82 -3.44 9.93
C ILE A 236 11.81 -4.42 10.55
N ILE A 237 11.33 -5.41 11.31
CA ILE A 237 12.17 -6.49 11.84
C ILE A 237 12.85 -7.27 10.70
N CYS A 238 12.13 -7.58 9.62
CA CYS A 238 12.71 -8.24 8.45
C CYS A 238 13.82 -7.41 7.80
N ILE A 239 13.62 -6.08 7.67
CA ILE A 239 14.65 -5.17 7.16
C ILE A 239 15.88 -5.18 8.09
N ALA A 240 15.66 -5.12 9.40
CA ALA A 240 16.72 -5.13 10.39
C ALA A 240 17.54 -6.45 10.35
N ILE A 241 16.88 -7.59 10.16
CA ILE A 241 17.55 -8.89 10.00
C ILE A 241 18.46 -8.87 8.76
N GLY A 242 17.94 -8.40 7.61
CA GLY A 242 18.73 -8.32 6.37
C GLY A 242 19.94 -7.41 6.50
N LEU A 243 19.76 -6.22 7.07
CA LEU A 243 20.85 -5.27 7.33
C LEU A 243 21.87 -5.81 8.34
N SER A 244 21.41 -6.43 9.43
CA SER A 244 22.28 -6.99 10.46
C SER A 244 23.15 -8.11 9.90
N ALA A 245 22.65 -8.94 9.01
CA ALA A 245 23.44 -9.98 8.34
C ALA A 245 24.62 -9.36 7.57
N THR A 246 24.40 -8.27 6.83
CA THR A 246 25.49 -7.54 6.16
C THR A 246 26.51 -6.98 7.16
N LEU A 247 26.04 -6.33 8.23
CA LEU A 247 26.93 -5.72 9.21
C LEU A 247 27.81 -6.74 9.92
N LEU A 248 27.28 -7.93 10.20
CA LEU A 248 28.08 -9.04 10.77
C LEU A 248 29.16 -9.50 9.79
N MET A 249 28.84 -9.68 8.51
CA MET A 249 29.82 -10.07 7.49
C MET A 249 30.95 -9.04 7.33
N VAL A 250 30.60 -7.76 7.39
CA VAL A 250 31.59 -6.67 7.31
C VAL A 250 32.48 -6.63 8.55
N LYS A 251 31.89 -6.80 9.75
CA LYS A 251 32.64 -6.77 11.01
C LYS A 251 33.64 -7.93 11.10
N ASP A 252 33.26 -9.10 10.63
CA ASP A 252 34.12 -10.30 10.69
C ASP A 252 35.16 -10.34 9.56
N GLY A 253 35.30 -9.29 8.76
CA GLY A 253 36.29 -9.19 7.68
C GLY A 253 36.02 -10.14 6.51
N LEU A 254 34.77 -10.59 6.33
CA LEU A 254 34.36 -11.46 5.23
C LEU A 254 34.12 -10.71 3.91
N LEU A 255 34.23 -9.36 3.93
CA LEU A 255 34.08 -8.44 2.79
C LEU A 255 35.29 -7.43 2.75
#